data_1f6e9465c785cdabcc70f90ae8e58443
#
_entry.id   1f6e9465c785cdabcc70f90ae8e58443
#
_cell.length_a   1.000
_cell.length_b   1.000
_cell.length_c   1.000
_cell.angle_alpha   90.00
_cell.angle_beta   90.00
_cell.angle_gamma   90.00
#
_symmetry.space_group_name_H-M   'P 1'
#
loop_
_entity.id
_entity.type
_entity.pdbx_description
1 polymer ?
#
loop_
_entity_poly.entity_id
_entity_poly.type
_entity_poly.pdbx_seq_one_letter_code
_entity_poly.pdbx_strand_id
1 'polypeptide(L)'
;MKKKQASPRVIIIVGANCGIGYYMVKYLLEHGDYISVLDIELDNLKKLKENYPDRLITIIADAAKDEDIKNGVSETIKQFGKIDIAVHNACLCTFESESDSNYELYNKVMNINFFGALRLSKAILPKMRKQGFGRIIFTSSGVGVTGFGNISPYASSKGAIESLAKCLEIENQKYGISFHLFHPPLTNTASASKLPVPKEFMASPQKVGEGLARHIDSKKFVICHSFSQAMQMKLCYRHPLYMGKMMWKMTTRAKNHGGQ
;
A
#
# COMPACT_ATOMS: atom_id res chain seq x y z
N MET A 1 -22.64 -24.41 -8.77
CA MET A 1 -23.22 -23.21 -8.12
C MET A 1 -22.47 -21.98 -8.63
N LYS A 2 -23.12 -21.11 -9.42
CA LYS A 2 -22.54 -19.82 -9.84
C LYS A 2 -22.34 -18.97 -8.56
N LYS A 3 -21.10 -18.60 -8.21
CA LYS A 3 -20.84 -17.63 -7.16
C LYS A 3 -21.66 -16.36 -7.50
N LYS A 4 -22.55 -15.97 -6.59
CA LYS A 4 -23.27 -14.70 -6.68
C LYS A 4 -22.23 -13.61 -6.87
N GLN A 5 -22.23 -12.97 -8.04
CA GLN A 5 -21.30 -11.90 -8.35
C GLN A 5 -21.60 -10.79 -7.34
N ALA A 6 -20.64 -10.49 -6.48
CA ALA A 6 -20.79 -9.40 -5.51
C ALA A 6 -21.05 -8.11 -6.32
N SER A 7 -21.88 -7.23 -5.79
CA SER A 7 -22.13 -5.92 -6.44
C SER A 7 -20.81 -5.18 -6.63
N PRO A 8 -20.63 -4.47 -7.76
CA PRO A 8 -19.42 -3.70 -8.03
C PRO A 8 -19.11 -2.73 -6.89
N ARG A 9 -17.84 -2.71 -6.49
CA ARG A 9 -17.35 -1.84 -5.41
C ARG A 9 -16.74 -0.58 -6.01
N VAL A 10 -16.76 0.50 -5.26
CA VAL A 10 -16.00 1.72 -5.54
C VAL A 10 -14.75 1.73 -4.67
N ILE A 11 -13.58 1.72 -5.30
CA ILE A 11 -12.29 1.60 -4.64
C ILE A 11 -11.41 2.79 -5.01
N ILE A 12 -10.93 3.54 -4.02
CA ILE A 12 -9.94 4.60 -4.21
C ILE A 12 -8.56 4.08 -3.84
N ILE A 13 -7.56 4.30 -4.70
CA ILE A 13 -6.18 3.86 -4.49
C ILE A 13 -5.24 5.03 -4.69
N VAL A 14 -4.50 5.39 -3.63
CA VAL A 14 -3.45 6.41 -3.68
C VAL A 14 -2.11 5.72 -3.97
N GLY A 15 -1.42 6.11 -5.04
CA GLY A 15 -0.15 5.51 -5.46
C GLY A 15 -0.34 4.25 -6.31
N ALA A 16 -0.91 4.39 -7.52
CA ALA A 16 -1.20 3.23 -8.37
C ALA A 16 -0.87 3.42 -9.86
N ASN A 17 -0.09 4.44 -10.22
CA ASN A 17 0.39 4.59 -11.60
C ASN A 17 1.36 3.48 -12.00
N CYS A 18 2.08 2.88 -11.06
CA CYS A 18 3.08 1.85 -11.36
C CYS A 18 3.13 0.74 -10.28
N GLY A 19 3.97 -0.27 -10.53
CA GLY A 19 4.31 -1.31 -9.57
C GLY A 19 3.10 -2.11 -9.08
N ILE A 20 3.05 -2.38 -7.77
CA ILE A 20 2.00 -3.17 -7.13
C ILE A 20 0.62 -2.54 -7.35
N GLY A 21 0.51 -1.22 -7.18
CA GLY A 21 -0.75 -0.48 -7.33
C GLY A 21 -1.36 -0.61 -8.72
N TYR A 22 -0.55 -0.50 -9.78
CA TYR A 22 -0.99 -0.66 -11.16
C TYR A 22 -1.66 -2.02 -11.41
N TYR A 23 -1.01 -3.10 -10.96
CA TYR A 23 -1.56 -4.45 -11.16
C TYR A 23 -2.76 -4.74 -10.27
N MET A 24 -2.88 -4.08 -9.10
CA MET A 24 -4.11 -4.09 -8.31
C MET A 24 -5.26 -3.43 -9.08
N VAL A 25 -5.06 -2.23 -9.62
CA VAL A 25 -6.06 -1.51 -10.42
C VAL A 25 -6.51 -2.35 -11.61
N LYS A 26 -5.56 -2.88 -12.38
CA LYS A 26 -5.86 -3.73 -13.54
C LYS A 26 -6.74 -4.92 -13.15
N TYR A 27 -6.33 -5.68 -12.13
CA TYR A 27 -7.08 -6.84 -11.65
C TYR A 27 -8.50 -6.47 -11.21
N LEU A 28 -8.67 -5.41 -10.42
CA LEU A 28 -9.97 -4.99 -9.89
C LEU A 28 -10.92 -4.53 -11.00
N LEU A 29 -10.41 -3.80 -12.01
CA LEU A 29 -11.18 -3.42 -13.20
C LEU A 29 -11.66 -4.63 -14.01
N GLU A 30 -10.79 -5.63 -14.21
CA GLU A 30 -11.11 -6.90 -14.90
C GLU A 30 -12.20 -7.68 -14.14
N HIS A 31 -12.33 -7.48 -12.81
CA HIS A 31 -13.33 -8.13 -11.97
C HIS A 31 -14.60 -7.28 -11.71
N GLY A 32 -14.75 -6.16 -12.41
CA GLY A 32 -15.99 -5.40 -12.44
C GLY A 32 -16.07 -4.21 -11.49
N ASP A 33 -15.02 -3.92 -10.72
CA ASP A 33 -15.03 -2.81 -9.77
C ASP A 33 -14.89 -1.43 -10.46
N TYR A 34 -15.29 -0.37 -9.76
CA TYR A 34 -15.09 1.02 -10.11
C TYR A 34 -13.87 1.55 -9.35
N ILE A 35 -12.93 2.14 -10.04
CA ILE A 35 -11.64 2.53 -9.46
C ILE A 35 -11.39 4.03 -9.64
N SER A 36 -10.96 4.67 -8.56
CA SER A 36 -10.36 5.99 -8.57
C SER A 36 -8.88 5.87 -8.21
N VAL A 37 -8.00 6.34 -9.07
CA VAL A 37 -6.55 6.39 -8.81
C VAL A 37 -6.13 7.81 -8.57
N LEU A 38 -5.45 8.04 -7.44
CA LEU A 38 -4.76 9.26 -7.08
C LEU A 38 -3.24 9.01 -7.16
N ASP A 39 -2.55 9.70 -8.04
CA ASP A 39 -1.09 9.58 -8.16
C ASP A 39 -0.49 10.91 -8.66
N ILE A 40 0.79 11.12 -8.41
CA ILE A 40 1.53 12.27 -8.93
C ILE A 40 1.78 12.20 -10.44
N GLU A 41 1.70 11.00 -11.00
CA GLU A 41 1.83 10.70 -12.43
C GLU A 41 0.72 9.74 -12.85
N LEU A 42 0.26 9.82 -14.10
CA LEU A 42 -0.87 9.01 -14.59
C LEU A 42 -0.60 8.32 -15.93
N ASP A 43 0.60 8.44 -16.47
CA ASP A 43 0.91 8.04 -17.84
C ASP A 43 0.71 6.55 -18.11
N ASN A 44 1.05 5.69 -17.14
CA ASN A 44 0.88 4.25 -17.29
C ASN A 44 -0.59 3.79 -17.24
N LEU A 45 -1.48 4.65 -16.74
CA LEU A 45 -2.91 4.36 -16.62
C LEU A 45 -3.71 4.71 -17.87
N LYS A 46 -3.15 5.43 -18.85
CA LYS A 46 -3.84 5.88 -20.06
C LYS A 46 -4.58 4.75 -20.78
N LYS A 47 -3.85 3.66 -21.07
CA LYS A 47 -4.44 2.49 -21.74
C LYS A 47 -5.54 1.81 -20.93
N LEU A 48 -5.39 1.75 -19.60
CA LEU A 48 -6.45 1.22 -18.73
C LEU A 48 -7.67 2.15 -18.76
N LYS A 49 -7.46 3.46 -18.75
CA LYS A 49 -8.55 4.43 -18.83
C LYS A 49 -9.33 4.32 -20.15
N GLU A 50 -8.65 4.12 -21.26
CA GLU A 50 -9.27 3.88 -22.57
C GLU A 50 -10.11 2.59 -22.58
N ASN A 51 -9.62 1.51 -21.97
CA ASN A 51 -10.31 0.23 -21.89
C ASN A 51 -11.50 0.24 -20.91
N TYR A 52 -11.47 1.11 -19.90
CA TYR A 52 -12.48 1.19 -18.83
C TYR A 52 -12.95 2.63 -18.57
N PRO A 53 -13.45 3.37 -19.60
CA PRO A 53 -13.74 4.80 -19.52
C PRO A 53 -14.74 5.16 -18.41
N ASP A 54 -15.74 4.31 -18.17
CA ASP A 54 -16.82 4.55 -17.20
C ASP A 54 -16.48 4.02 -15.79
N ARG A 55 -15.44 3.19 -15.66
CA ARG A 55 -15.09 2.51 -14.40
C ARG A 55 -13.75 2.92 -13.81
N LEU A 56 -12.92 3.66 -14.52
CA LEU A 56 -11.65 4.19 -14.03
C LEU A 56 -11.65 5.72 -14.13
N ILE A 57 -11.46 6.40 -13.01
CA ILE A 57 -11.04 7.80 -13.00
C ILE A 57 -9.61 7.92 -12.47
N THR A 58 -8.88 8.85 -13.03
CA THR A 58 -7.48 9.12 -12.67
C THR A 58 -7.34 10.59 -12.31
N ILE A 59 -6.74 10.88 -11.17
CA ILE A 59 -6.65 12.21 -10.58
C ILE A 59 -5.19 12.46 -10.20
N ILE A 60 -4.61 13.57 -10.69
CA ILE A 60 -3.27 14.00 -10.24
C ILE A 60 -3.40 14.48 -8.80
N ALA A 61 -2.66 13.84 -7.90
CA ALA A 61 -2.67 14.15 -6.48
C ALA A 61 -1.36 13.73 -5.80
N ASP A 62 -0.82 14.60 -4.97
CA ASP A 62 0.33 14.33 -4.12
C ASP A 62 -0.14 13.89 -2.74
N ALA A 63 0.24 12.68 -2.31
CA ALA A 63 -0.08 12.15 -0.99
C ALA A 63 0.46 13.02 0.16
N ALA A 64 1.46 13.86 -0.11
CA ALA A 64 2.03 14.81 0.83
C ALA A 64 1.17 16.07 1.04
N LYS A 65 0.14 16.30 0.20
CA LYS A 65 -0.73 17.47 0.23
C LYS A 65 -2.15 17.12 0.66
N ASP A 66 -2.64 17.80 1.69
CA ASP A 66 -3.96 17.55 2.26
C ASP A 66 -5.09 17.86 1.28
N GLU A 67 -4.99 18.99 0.58
CA GLU A 67 -6.00 19.43 -0.39
C GLU A 67 -6.10 18.50 -1.60
N ASP A 68 -4.98 17.96 -2.10
CA ASP A 68 -4.99 17.02 -3.22
C ASP A 68 -5.76 15.74 -2.86
N ILE A 69 -5.55 15.21 -1.64
CA ILE A 69 -6.26 14.02 -1.15
C ILE A 69 -7.75 14.30 -0.93
N LYS A 70 -8.10 15.45 -0.32
CA LYS A 70 -9.51 15.86 -0.15
C LYS A 70 -10.22 16.00 -1.48
N ASN A 71 -9.61 16.67 -2.44
CA ASN A 71 -10.14 16.84 -3.79
C ASN A 71 -10.34 15.49 -4.48
N GLY A 72 -9.36 14.59 -4.41
CA GLY A 72 -9.45 13.26 -4.97
C GLY A 72 -10.60 12.43 -4.38
N VAL A 73 -10.79 12.48 -3.06
CA VAL A 73 -11.92 11.84 -2.38
C VAL A 73 -13.25 12.46 -2.83
N SER A 74 -13.34 13.79 -2.95
CA SER A 74 -14.52 14.51 -3.38
C SER A 74 -14.91 14.14 -4.82
N GLU A 75 -13.97 14.17 -5.76
CA GLU A 75 -14.20 13.77 -7.16
C GLU A 75 -14.60 12.30 -7.28
N THR A 76 -14.02 11.41 -6.47
CA THR A 76 -14.43 10.00 -6.43
C THR A 76 -15.89 9.86 -6.01
N ILE A 77 -16.30 10.57 -4.94
CA ILE A 77 -17.69 10.55 -4.46
C ILE A 77 -18.64 11.17 -5.50
N LYS A 78 -18.25 12.26 -6.13
CA LYS A 78 -19.04 12.92 -7.18
C LYS A 78 -19.27 11.99 -8.38
N GLN A 79 -18.25 11.23 -8.78
CA GLN A 79 -18.34 10.33 -9.92
C GLN A 79 -19.12 9.05 -9.61
N PHE A 80 -18.89 8.43 -8.44
CA PHE A 80 -19.40 7.09 -8.15
C PHE A 80 -20.39 7.03 -6.98
N GLY A 81 -20.64 8.15 -6.30
CA GLY A 81 -21.63 8.28 -5.22
C GLY A 81 -21.19 7.74 -3.85
N LYS A 82 -20.23 6.82 -3.81
CA LYS A 82 -19.76 6.16 -2.57
C LYS A 82 -18.28 5.81 -2.66
N ILE A 83 -17.71 5.36 -1.56
CA ILE A 83 -16.40 4.68 -1.52
C ILE A 83 -16.53 3.49 -0.57
N ASP A 84 -16.37 2.28 -1.10
CA ASP A 84 -16.43 1.04 -0.32
C ASP A 84 -15.08 0.70 0.30
N ILE A 85 -14.00 0.90 -0.47
CA ILE A 85 -12.62 0.57 -0.06
C ILE A 85 -11.69 1.72 -0.39
N ALA A 86 -10.80 2.04 0.54
CA ALA A 86 -9.71 2.99 0.32
C ALA A 86 -8.35 2.34 0.57
N VAL A 87 -7.41 2.49 -0.35
CA VAL A 87 -6.06 1.93 -0.23
C VAL A 87 -5.03 3.05 -0.31
N HIS A 88 -4.21 3.20 0.73
CA HIS A 88 -3.01 4.02 0.67
C HIS A 88 -1.82 3.13 0.33
N ASN A 89 -1.37 3.22 -0.92
CA ASN A 89 -0.25 2.44 -1.44
C ASN A 89 0.95 3.32 -1.83
N ALA A 90 0.77 4.65 -1.93
CA ALA A 90 1.86 5.57 -2.21
C ALA A 90 2.96 5.46 -1.14
N CYS A 91 4.20 5.44 -1.57
CA CYS A 91 5.33 5.45 -0.64
C CYS A 91 6.59 6.02 -1.27
N LEU A 92 7.38 6.70 -0.44
CA LEU A 92 8.78 7.01 -0.69
C LEU A 92 9.61 5.95 0.04
N CYS A 93 10.37 5.15 -0.72
CA CYS A 93 11.30 4.16 -0.19
C CYS A 93 12.72 4.69 -0.32
N THR A 94 13.46 4.67 0.77
CA THR A 94 14.83 5.17 0.87
C THR A 94 15.77 4.07 1.35
N PHE A 95 17.02 4.14 0.96
CA PHE A 95 18.04 3.13 1.25
C PHE A 95 19.34 3.79 1.71
N GLU A 96 19.19 4.68 2.68
CA GLU A 96 20.31 5.36 3.34
C GLU A 96 20.47 4.85 4.77
N SER A 97 21.71 4.79 5.24
CA SER A 97 22.03 4.47 6.63
C SER A 97 21.54 5.60 7.56
N GLU A 98 21.50 5.34 8.86
CA GLU A 98 21.19 6.37 9.84
C GLU A 98 22.20 7.53 9.76
N SER A 99 23.50 7.20 9.63
CA SER A 99 24.58 8.21 9.52
C SER A 99 24.49 9.09 8.26
N ASP A 100 23.92 8.55 7.17
CA ASP A 100 23.79 9.24 5.88
C ASP A 100 22.43 9.96 5.75
N SER A 101 21.51 9.75 6.70
CA SER A 101 20.15 10.31 6.70
C SER A 101 20.07 11.53 7.59
N ASN A 102 19.47 12.60 7.08
CA ASN A 102 19.14 13.79 7.86
C ASN A 102 17.66 13.86 8.25
N TYR A 103 17.30 14.75 9.17
CA TYR A 103 15.90 14.95 9.61
C TYR A 103 14.97 15.32 8.46
N GLU A 104 15.45 16.01 7.45
CA GLU A 104 14.65 16.40 6.28
C GLU A 104 14.18 15.15 5.51
N LEU A 105 15.07 14.17 5.30
CA LEU A 105 14.72 12.90 4.67
C LEU A 105 13.67 12.14 5.49
N TYR A 106 13.85 12.04 6.82
CA TYR A 106 12.84 11.43 7.70
C TYR A 106 11.50 12.14 7.58
N ASN A 107 11.47 13.47 7.64
CA ASN A 107 10.26 14.26 7.50
C ASN A 107 9.57 14.02 6.14
N LYS A 108 10.33 13.99 5.05
CA LYS A 108 9.81 13.73 3.71
C LYS A 108 9.17 12.33 3.60
N VAL A 109 9.88 11.31 4.10
CA VAL A 109 9.37 9.92 4.09
C VAL A 109 8.13 9.79 4.96
N MET A 110 8.13 10.36 6.17
CA MET A 110 6.97 10.38 7.06
C MET A 110 5.78 11.13 6.44
N ASN A 111 6.03 12.24 5.77
CA ASN A 111 4.98 13.05 5.17
C ASN A 111 4.21 12.31 4.07
N ILE A 112 4.90 11.56 3.23
CA ILE A 112 4.29 10.78 2.16
C ILE A 112 3.66 9.50 2.72
N ASN A 113 4.45 8.70 3.47
CA ASN A 113 4.05 7.35 3.85
C ASN A 113 3.01 7.35 4.96
N PHE A 114 3.31 8.00 6.08
CA PHE A 114 2.47 8.00 7.28
C PHE A 114 1.38 9.08 7.22
N PHE A 115 1.75 10.35 7.03
CA PHE A 115 0.75 11.41 6.98
C PHE A 115 -0.14 11.32 5.75
N GLY A 116 0.34 10.77 4.62
CA GLY A 116 -0.50 10.47 3.46
C GLY A 116 -1.61 9.48 3.79
N ALA A 117 -1.29 8.40 4.52
CA ALA A 117 -2.28 7.43 5.01
C ALA A 117 -3.29 8.07 5.98
N LEU A 118 -2.81 8.93 6.88
CA LEU A 118 -3.67 9.68 7.80
C LEU A 118 -4.57 10.68 7.08
N ARG A 119 -4.05 11.42 6.07
CA ARG A 119 -4.84 12.34 5.23
C ARG A 119 -5.98 11.61 4.53
N LEU A 120 -5.68 10.48 3.86
CA LEU A 120 -6.72 9.68 3.21
C LEU A 120 -7.78 9.25 4.23
N SER A 121 -7.37 8.76 5.39
CA SER A 121 -8.31 8.37 6.45
C SER A 121 -9.20 9.53 6.90
N LYS A 122 -8.62 10.68 7.19
CA LYS A 122 -9.38 11.89 7.63
C LYS A 122 -10.34 12.38 6.55
N ALA A 123 -9.96 12.33 5.28
CA ALA A 123 -10.82 12.76 4.18
C ALA A 123 -12.02 11.83 3.97
N ILE A 124 -11.84 10.51 4.17
CA ILE A 124 -12.86 9.52 3.81
C ILE A 124 -13.75 9.09 4.99
N LEU A 125 -13.24 9.07 6.21
CA LEU A 125 -13.96 8.60 7.40
C LEU A 125 -15.32 9.30 7.62
N PRO A 126 -15.47 10.62 7.45
CA PRO A 126 -16.77 11.27 7.60
C PRO A 126 -17.84 10.68 6.65
N LYS A 127 -17.45 10.34 5.44
CA LYS A 127 -18.36 9.72 4.45
C LYS A 127 -18.65 8.27 4.81
N MET A 128 -17.64 7.47 5.13
CA MET A 128 -17.82 6.06 5.50
C MET A 128 -18.65 5.91 6.79
N ARG A 129 -18.49 6.81 7.77
CA ARG A 129 -19.34 6.82 8.98
C ARG A 129 -20.80 7.10 8.66
N LYS A 130 -21.10 7.98 7.70
CA LYS A 130 -22.48 8.21 7.23
C LYS A 130 -23.02 7.01 6.43
N GLN A 131 -22.16 6.30 5.72
CA GLN A 131 -22.53 5.06 5.01
C GLN A 131 -22.82 3.89 5.97
N GLY A 132 -22.27 3.91 7.19
CA GLY A 132 -22.32 2.79 8.13
C GLY A 132 -21.43 1.61 7.77
N PHE A 133 -20.56 1.74 6.78
CA PHE A 133 -19.58 0.74 6.37
C PHE A 133 -18.40 1.39 5.62
N GLY A 134 -17.29 0.67 5.59
CA GLY A 134 -16.11 1.03 4.84
C GLY A 134 -14.92 0.15 5.17
N ARG A 135 -13.96 0.13 4.28
CA ARG A 135 -12.70 -0.59 4.48
C ARG A 135 -11.54 0.31 4.08
N ILE A 136 -10.58 0.47 4.98
CA ILE A 136 -9.36 1.26 4.73
C ILE A 136 -8.15 0.34 4.87
N ILE A 137 -7.27 0.38 3.89
CA ILE A 137 -6.11 -0.51 3.83
C ILE A 137 -4.85 0.34 3.63
N PHE A 138 -3.85 0.13 4.47
CA PHE A 138 -2.55 0.76 4.30
C PHE A 138 -1.52 -0.28 3.83
N THR A 139 -0.74 0.08 2.81
CA THR A 139 0.39 -0.74 2.39
C THR A 139 1.55 -0.50 3.35
N SER A 140 1.75 -1.46 4.25
CA SER A 140 2.90 -1.54 5.14
C SER A 140 4.06 -2.31 4.47
N SER A 141 4.98 -2.81 5.25
CA SER A 141 6.11 -3.63 4.83
C SER A 141 6.59 -4.50 5.99
N GLY A 142 7.16 -5.66 5.70
CA GLY A 142 7.80 -6.49 6.72
C GLY A 142 8.85 -5.73 7.54
N VAL A 143 9.55 -4.78 6.93
CA VAL A 143 10.57 -3.97 7.63
C VAL A 143 9.98 -2.96 8.62
N GLY A 144 8.71 -2.61 8.52
CA GLY A 144 8.00 -1.83 9.54
C GLY A 144 7.81 -2.61 10.85
N VAL A 145 7.88 -3.94 10.78
CA VAL A 145 7.80 -4.84 11.94
C VAL A 145 9.20 -5.23 12.44
N THR A 146 10.10 -5.58 11.52
CA THR A 146 11.39 -6.18 11.87
C THR A 146 12.53 -5.18 11.99
N GLY A 147 12.41 -4.00 11.36
CA GLY A 147 13.56 -3.18 11.02
C GLY A 147 14.43 -3.86 9.94
N PHE A 148 15.40 -3.10 9.43
CA PHE A 148 16.40 -3.57 8.46
C PHE A 148 17.53 -2.53 8.39
N GLY A 149 18.76 -2.94 8.10
CA GLY A 149 19.89 -2.01 7.98
C GLY A 149 19.73 -1.06 6.78
N ASN A 150 20.21 0.17 6.91
CA ASN A 150 20.25 1.21 5.88
C ASN A 150 18.88 1.59 5.26
N ILE A 151 17.80 1.50 6.03
CA ILE A 151 16.46 1.95 5.60
C ILE A 151 15.64 2.55 6.76
N SER A 152 16.30 3.09 7.76
CA SER A 152 15.63 3.55 8.97
C SER A 152 14.52 4.59 8.73
N PRO A 153 14.63 5.59 7.82
CA PRO A 153 13.53 6.50 7.54
C PRO A 153 12.28 5.77 7.02
N TYR A 154 12.48 4.85 6.07
CA TYR A 154 11.39 4.06 5.49
C TYR A 154 10.79 3.09 6.52
N ALA A 155 11.62 2.31 7.21
CA ALA A 155 11.17 1.34 8.20
C ALA A 155 10.37 2.00 9.32
N SER A 156 10.83 3.15 9.82
CA SER A 156 10.13 3.95 10.85
C SER A 156 8.76 4.40 10.37
N SER A 157 8.64 4.87 9.13
CA SER A 157 7.35 5.28 8.57
C SER A 157 6.36 4.13 8.46
N LYS A 158 6.85 2.92 8.09
CA LYS A 158 6.00 1.73 8.00
C LYS A 158 5.62 1.19 9.38
N GLY A 159 6.50 1.29 10.39
CA GLY A 159 6.16 1.02 11.78
C GLY A 159 5.10 1.97 12.35
N ALA A 160 5.16 3.26 12.00
CA ALA A 160 4.14 4.22 12.36
C ALA A 160 2.77 3.87 11.75
N ILE A 161 2.72 3.43 10.48
CA ILE A 161 1.50 2.94 9.82
C ILE A 161 0.90 1.73 10.57
N GLU A 162 1.74 0.79 11.04
CA GLU A 162 1.30 -0.37 11.83
C GLU A 162 0.51 0.04 13.09
N SER A 163 1.03 1.02 13.83
CA SER A 163 0.37 1.55 15.02
C SER A 163 -0.88 2.35 14.67
N LEU A 164 -0.82 3.22 13.66
CA LEU A 164 -1.96 4.01 13.21
C LEU A 164 -3.15 3.12 12.82
N ALA A 165 -2.89 2.08 12.03
CA ALA A 165 -3.95 1.17 11.58
C ALA A 165 -4.66 0.49 12.76
N LYS A 166 -3.93 0.08 13.80
CA LYS A 166 -4.50 -0.55 15.01
C LYS A 166 -5.40 0.43 15.77
N CYS A 167 -4.94 1.67 15.99
CA CYS A 167 -5.72 2.69 16.68
C CYS A 167 -7.02 2.99 15.91
N LEU A 168 -6.91 3.21 14.59
CA LEU A 168 -8.06 3.55 13.76
C LEU A 168 -9.05 2.38 13.62
N GLU A 169 -8.59 1.12 13.60
CA GLU A 169 -9.47 -0.06 13.67
C GLU A 169 -10.31 -0.04 14.95
N ILE A 170 -9.67 0.11 16.12
CA ILE A 170 -10.35 0.13 17.41
C ILE A 170 -11.37 1.29 17.50
N GLU A 171 -10.98 2.48 17.04
CA GLU A 171 -11.81 3.68 17.13
C GLU A 171 -13.04 3.66 16.20
N ASN A 172 -12.93 2.97 15.04
CA ASN A 172 -13.94 3.06 13.98
C ASN A 172 -14.79 1.79 13.80
N GLN A 173 -14.48 0.69 14.49
CA GLN A 173 -15.24 -0.55 14.42
C GLN A 173 -16.72 -0.35 14.73
N LYS A 174 -17.05 0.52 15.69
CA LYS A 174 -18.45 0.87 16.06
C LYS A 174 -19.25 1.52 14.92
N TYR A 175 -18.59 2.03 13.88
CA TYR A 175 -19.24 2.62 12.70
C TYR A 175 -19.30 1.64 11.51
N GLY A 176 -18.96 0.36 11.70
CA GLY A 176 -18.89 -0.62 10.61
C GLY A 176 -17.71 -0.42 9.65
N ILE A 177 -16.67 0.30 10.10
CA ILE A 177 -15.48 0.57 9.29
C ILE A 177 -14.33 -0.28 9.81
N SER A 178 -13.63 -0.96 8.89
CA SER A 178 -12.48 -1.80 9.20
C SER A 178 -11.19 -1.25 8.61
N PHE A 179 -10.09 -1.43 9.35
CA PHE A 179 -8.74 -1.09 8.90
C PHE A 179 -7.90 -2.34 8.74
N HIS A 180 -7.08 -2.37 7.71
CA HIS A 180 -6.23 -3.50 7.36
C HIS A 180 -4.85 -3.03 6.91
N LEU A 181 -3.91 -3.95 6.94
CA LEU A 181 -2.55 -3.75 6.43
C LEU A 181 -2.27 -4.69 5.27
N PHE A 182 -1.82 -4.16 4.14
CA PHE A 182 -1.16 -4.96 3.12
C PHE A 182 0.33 -5.12 3.46
N HIS A 183 0.80 -6.36 3.45
CA HIS A 183 2.22 -6.68 3.59
C HIS A 183 2.72 -7.35 2.31
N PRO A 184 3.16 -6.58 1.31
CA PRO A 184 3.83 -7.13 0.15
C PRO A 184 5.21 -7.70 0.56
N PRO A 185 5.71 -8.75 -0.13
CA PRO A 185 7.10 -9.14 -0.03
C PRO A 185 7.99 -8.10 -0.71
N LEU A 186 9.32 -8.30 -0.63
CA LEU A 186 10.24 -7.54 -1.47
C LEU A 186 9.87 -7.74 -2.94
N THR A 187 9.50 -6.66 -3.60
CA THR A 187 8.91 -6.69 -4.95
C THR A 187 9.76 -5.86 -5.91
N ASN A 188 10.00 -6.38 -7.12
CA ASN A 188 10.77 -5.70 -8.15
C ASN A 188 9.97 -4.51 -8.74
N THR A 189 10.05 -3.38 -8.07
CA THR A 189 9.42 -2.11 -8.46
C THR A 189 10.47 -1.03 -8.63
N ALA A 190 10.11 0.08 -9.28
CA ALA A 190 10.98 1.25 -9.38
C ALA A 190 11.45 1.74 -8.00
N SER A 191 10.58 1.73 -6.99
CA SER A 191 10.91 2.11 -5.61
C SER A 191 11.95 1.18 -4.96
N ALA A 192 12.01 -0.09 -5.35
CA ALA A 192 12.97 -1.06 -4.82
C ALA A 192 14.26 -1.18 -5.65
N SER A 193 14.38 -0.46 -6.77
CA SER A 193 15.50 -0.58 -7.71
C SER A 193 16.87 -0.22 -7.11
N LYS A 194 16.89 0.60 -6.07
CA LYS A 194 18.11 1.01 -5.35
C LYS A 194 18.59 -0.01 -4.31
N LEU A 195 17.78 -1.02 -4.00
CA LEU A 195 18.20 -2.08 -3.07
C LEU A 195 19.30 -2.94 -3.69
N PRO A 196 20.37 -3.22 -2.93
CA PRO A 196 21.44 -4.11 -3.39
C PRO A 196 21.02 -5.58 -3.26
N VAL A 197 19.87 -5.92 -3.84
CA VAL A 197 19.32 -7.29 -3.87
C VAL A 197 19.09 -7.68 -5.32
N PRO A 198 19.62 -8.83 -5.77
CA PRO A 198 19.39 -9.30 -7.13
C PRO A 198 17.88 -9.42 -7.43
N LYS A 199 17.49 -9.03 -8.65
CA LYS A 199 16.07 -8.97 -9.06
C LYS A 199 15.38 -10.34 -9.00
N GLU A 200 16.12 -11.42 -9.19
CA GLU A 200 15.63 -12.81 -9.11
C GLU A 200 15.11 -13.19 -7.70
N PHE A 201 15.56 -12.50 -6.65
CA PHE A 201 15.05 -12.67 -5.28
C PHE A 201 13.85 -11.77 -4.97
N MET A 202 13.44 -10.94 -5.91
CA MET A 202 12.29 -10.06 -5.76
C MET A 202 11.05 -10.68 -6.41
N ALA A 203 9.91 -10.54 -5.75
CA ALA A 203 8.63 -10.97 -6.31
C ALA A 203 8.21 -10.10 -7.50
N SER A 204 7.49 -10.69 -8.45
CA SER A 204 6.90 -9.93 -9.57
C SER A 204 5.83 -8.97 -9.05
N PRO A 205 5.85 -7.67 -9.45
CA PRO A 205 4.83 -6.71 -9.06
C PRO A 205 3.43 -7.12 -9.52
N GLN A 206 3.31 -7.82 -10.65
CA GLN A 206 2.06 -8.36 -11.13
C GLN A 206 1.50 -9.42 -10.16
N LYS A 207 2.29 -10.45 -9.82
CA LYS A 207 1.84 -11.50 -8.89
C LYS A 207 1.44 -10.94 -7.53
N VAL A 208 2.18 -9.93 -7.04
CA VAL A 208 1.90 -9.30 -5.75
C VAL A 208 0.64 -8.44 -5.83
N GLY A 209 0.52 -7.57 -6.83
CA GLY A 209 -0.63 -6.69 -7.00
C GLY A 209 -1.94 -7.47 -7.20
N GLU A 210 -1.95 -8.44 -8.11
CA GLU A 210 -3.12 -9.32 -8.33
C GLU A 210 -3.45 -10.14 -7.07
N GLY A 211 -2.44 -10.65 -6.36
CA GLY A 211 -2.63 -11.42 -5.14
C GLY A 211 -3.22 -10.58 -3.99
N LEU A 212 -2.78 -9.33 -3.81
CA LEU A 212 -3.36 -8.41 -2.83
C LEU A 212 -4.79 -8.02 -3.22
N ALA A 213 -5.04 -7.71 -4.51
CA ALA A 213 -6.37 -7.39 -5.02
C ALA A 213 -7.35 -8.55 -4.82
N ARG A 214 -6.93 -9.79 -5.06
CA ARG A 214 -7.72 -11.01 -4.82
C ARG A 214 -8.13 -11.17 -3.35
N HIS A 215 -7.29 -10.72 -2.44
CA HIS A 215 -7.51 -10.83 -1.00
C HIS A 215 -8.03 -9.52 -0.36
N ILE A 216 -8.44 -8.53 -1.17
CA ILE A 216 -8.84 -7.20 -0.69
C ILE A 216 -10.03 -7.25 0.30
N ASP A 217 -10.88 -8.28 0.21
CA ASP A 217 -12.03 -8.50 1.11
C ASP A 217 -11.69 -9.36 2.34
N SER A 218 -10.43 -9.72 2.52
CA SER A 218 -10.02 -10.53 3.68
C SER A 218 -10.37 -9.85 4.99
N LYS A 219 -10.99 -10.58 5.92
CA LYS A 219 -11.30 -10.09 7.28
C LYS A 219 -10.07 -10.05 8.20
N LYS A 220 -8.91 -10.52 7.75
CA LYS A 220 -7.68 -10.48 8.54
C LYS A 220 -7.15 -9.05 8.60
N PHE A 221 -6.67 -8.64 9.77
CA PHE A 221 -6.03 -7.34 9.93
C PHE A 221 -4.80 -7.20 9.02
N VAL A 222 -3.96 -8.24 8.96
CA VAL A 222 -2.80 -8.33 8.05
C VAL A 222 -3.17 -9.17 6.82
N ILE A 223 -3.07 -8.58 5.65
CA ILE A 223 -3.39 -9.18 4.35
C ILE A 223 -2.09 -9.34 3.55
N CYS A 224 -1.82 -10.55 3.09
CA CYS A 224 -0.67 -10.90 2.26
C CYS A 224 -1.14 -11.42 0.90
N HIS A 225 -0.30 -11.29 -0.12
CA HIS A 225 -0.61 -11.74 -1.47
C HIS A 225 -0.68 -13.28 -1.59
N SER A 226 -0.03 -14.02 -0.66
CA SER A 226 0.05 -15.48 -0.65
C SER A 226 0.11 -16.05 0.76
N PHE A 227 -0.16 -17.36 0.87
CA PHE A 227 -0.06 -18.08 2.13
C PHE A 227 1.37 -18.11 2.69
N SER A 228 2.38 -18.33 1.83
CA SER A 228 3.79 -18.34 2.24
C SER A 228 4.22 -17.00 2.83
N GLN A 229 3.80 -15.89 2.20
CA GLN A 229 4.03 -14.56 2.75
C GLN A 229 3.35 -14.35 4.10
N ALA A 230 2.13 -14.85 4.27
CA ALA A 230 1.43 -14.76 5.55
C ALA A 230 2.14 -15.51 6.67
N MET A 231 2.73 -16.68 6.37
CA MET A 231 3.54 -17.44 7.34
C MET A 231 4.84 -16.70 7.69
N GLN A 232 5.52 -16.13 6.69
CA GLN A 232 6.70 -15.29 6.93
C GLN A 232 6.37 -14.10 7.84
N MET A 233 5.25 -13.41 7.57
CA MET A 233 4.83 -12.28 8.40
C MET A 233 4.52 -12.68 9.85
N LYS A 234 3.93 -13.85 10.09
CA LYS A 234 3.75 -14.37 11.46
C LYS A 234 5.08 -14.49 12.20
N LEU A 235 6.13 -14.99 11.52
CA LEU A 235 7.48 -15.09 12.10
C LEU A 235 8.09 -13.70 12.35
N CYS A 236 7.88 -12.75 11.43
CA CYS A 236 8.33 -11.36 11.60
C CYS A 236 7.73 -10.73 12.87
N TYR A 237 6.42 -10.87 13.06
CA TYR A 237 5.74 -10.35 14.26
C TYR A 237 6.19 -11.05 15.56
N ARG A 238 6.49 -12.35 15.49
CA ARG A 238 6.89 -13.12 16.66
C ARG A 238 8.34 -12.87 17.07
N HIS A 239 9.23 -12.69 16.08
CA HIS A 239 10.68 -12.58 16.30
C HIS A 239 11.29 -11.44 15.49
N PRO A 240 10.87 -10.16 15.73
CA PRO A 240 11.18 -9.06 14.82
C PRO A 240 12.68 -8.84 14.61
N LEU A 241 13.47 -8.70 15.69
CA LEU A 241 14.91 -8.45 15.58
C LEU A 241 15.68 -9.63 14.97
N TYR A 242 15.28 -10.86 15.27
CA TYR A 242 15.91 -12.04 14.68
C TYR A 242 15.70 -12.07 13.17
N MET A 243 14.45 -11.88 12.73
CA MET A 243 14.10 -11.85 11.31
C MET A 243 14.78 -10.67 10.57
N GLY A 244 14.83 -9.50 11.18
CA GLY A 244 15.55 -8.35 10.63
C GLY A 244 17.04 -8.61 10.45
N LYS A 245 17.69 -9.14 11.47
CA LYS A 245 19.12 -9.52 11.40
C LYS A 245 19.39 -10.61 10.37
N MET A 246 18.50 -11.60 10.26
CA MET A 246 18.62 -12.67 9.25
C MET A 246 18.52 -12.10 7.83
N MET A 247 17.50 -11.30 7.55
CA MET A 247 17.32 -10.66 6.25
C MET A 247 18.50 -9.75 5.90
N TRP A 248 19.00 -8.96 6.86
CA TRP A 248 20.18 -8.11 6.67
C TRP A 248 21.42 -8.93 6.29
N LYS A 249 21.70 -10.03 7.00
CA LYS A 249 22.83 -10.93 6.68
C LYS A 249 22.72 -11.53 5.29
N MET A 250 21.54 -11.90 4.84
CA MET A 250 21.30 -12.44 3.49
C MET A 250 21.63 -11.42 2.40
N THR A 251 21.18 -10.18 2.56
CA THR A 251 21.40 -9.11 1.57
C THR A 251 22.86 -8.64 1.53
N THR A 252 23.54 -8.56 2.67
CA THR A 252 24.97 -8.17 2.72
C THR A 252 25.88 -9.25 2.13
N ARG A 253 25.57 -10.53 2.31
CA ARG A 253 26.30 -11.64 1.68
C ARG A 253 26.14 -11.63 0.15
N ALA A 254 24.92 -11.37 -0.36
CA ALA A 254 24.68 -11.27 -1.79
C ALA A 254 25.51 -10.14 -2.44
N LYS A 255 25.73 -9.03 -1.73
CA LYS A 255 26.56 -7.92 -2.19
C LYS A 255 28.05 -8.29 -2.31
N ASN A 256 28.56 -9.13 -1.41
CA ASN A 256 29.96 -9.55 -1.39
C ASN A 256 30.28 -10.65 -2.42
N HIS A 257 29.28 -11.38 -2.93
CA HIS A 257 29.45 -12.42 -3.96
C HIS A 257 29.10 -11.95 -5.38
N GLY A 258 28.43 -10.80 -5.53
CA GLY A 258 28.10 -10.21 -6.84
C GLY A 258 29.09 -9.19 -7.37
N GLY A 259 30.24 -9.02 -6.73
CA GLY A 259 31.33 -8.09 -7.09
C GLY A 259 32.63 -8.78 -7.55
N GLN A 260 32.54 -10.02 -8.06
CA GLN A 260 33.64 -10.68 -8.78
C GLN A 260 33.33 -10.83 -10.23
#